data_ce46b10c185bb3a773a4302cee76e7f4
#
_entry.id   ce46b10c185bb3a773a4302cee76e7f4
#
_cell.length_a   1.000
_cell.length_b   1.000
_cell.length_c   1.000
_cell.angle_alpha   90.00
_cell.angle_beta   90.00
_cell.angle_gamma   90.00
#
_symmetry.space_group_name_H-M   'P 1'
#
loop_
_entity.id
_entity.type
_entity.pdbx_description
1 polymer ?
#
loop_
_entity_poly.entity_id
_entity_poly.type
_entity_poly.pdbx_seq_one_letter_code
_entity_poly.pdbx_strand_id
1 'polypeptide(L)'
;IKKNGLIQPIAVRTIRSDPGRYEIVAGERRWLAAQRAGIHEVPILILELSDNQALELAIVENIQRENLNTIEEAKGYKRLNTEFKYDQEKIAKMMSKSRSHISNTLRLLSLPNDVLNMLETNQLTAGQARPLIGLSNASAIAEEIINKKMSSRKVESLVKNKKNNSKIKENPSRDIINIQNLIEESLGLKVTIANKKNNSGKV
;
A
#
# COMPACT_ATOMS: atom_id res chain seq x y z
N ILE A 1 -6.27 -22.93 -28.06
CA ILE A 1 -6.90 -24.04 -27.32
C ILE A 1 -7.68 -24.94 -28.29
N LYS A 2 -8.58 -24.42 -29.17
CA LYS A 2 -9.37 -25.26 -30.11
C LYS A 2 -8.54 -26.19 -31.00
N LYS A 3 -7.33 -25.79 -31.42
CA LYS A 3 -6.49 -26.60 -32.34
C LYS A 3 -5.52 -27.55 -31.61
N ASN A 4 -4.98 -27.13 -30.47
CA ASN A 4 -3.84 -27.82 -29.80
C ASN A 4 -4.16 -28.27 -28.37
N GLY A 5 -5.42 -28.16 -27.92
CA GLY A 5 -5.76 -28.46 -26.53
C GLY A 5 -5.14 -27.49 -25.53
N LEU A 6 -5.06 -27.90 -24.27
CA LEU A 6 -4.34 -27.18 -23.20
C LEU A 6 -2.89 -27.68 -23.15
N ILE A 7 -1.94 -26.78 -23.43
CA ILE A 7 -0.50 -27.10 -23.36
C ILE A 7 -0.04 -27.16 -21.89
N GLN A 8 -0.59 -26.29 -21.03
CA GLN A 8 -0.29 -26.29 -19.60
C GLN A 8 -1.43 -26.92 -18.80
N PRO A 9 -1.17 -27.88 -17.91
CA PRO A 9 -2.19 -28.51 -17.09
C PRO A 9 -2.85 -27.53 -16.12
N ILE A 10 -4.05 -27.86 -15.68
CA ILE A 10 -4.77 -27.15 -14.63
C ILE A 10 -4.32 -27.78 -13.30
N ALA A 11 -3.85 -26.95 -12.34
CA ALA A 11 -3.50 -27.44 -11.01
C ALA A 11 -4.77 -27.62 -10.17
N VAL A 12 -4.95 -28.82 -9.65
CA VAL A 12 -6.13 -29.22 -8.87
C VAL A 12 -5.71 -29.92 -7.59
N ARG A 13 -6.58 -29.94 -6.60
CA ARG A 13 -6.45 -30.80 -5.42
C ARG A 13 -7.67 -31.70 -5.28
N THR A 14 -7.51 -32.84 -4.63
CA THR A 14 -8.61 -33.75 -4.28
C THR A 14 -9.46 -33.12 -3.17
N ILE A 15 -10.78 -33.22 -3.30
CA ILE A 15 -11.70 -32.86 -2.22
C ILE A 15 -11.82 -34.04 -1.28
N ARG A 16 -11.39 -33.88 -0.02
CA ARG A 16 -11.41 -34.97 0.97
C ARG A 16 -12.79 -35.57 1.25
N SER A 17 -13.83 -34.74 1.15
CA SER A 17 -15.23 -35.11 1.40
C SER A 17 -15.91 -35.80 0.20
N ASP A 18 -15.31 -35.75 -0.99
CA ASP A 18 -15.93 -36.28 -2.22
C ASP A 18 -14.85 -36.88 -3.13
N PRO A 19 -14.47 -38.19 -2.93
CA PRO A 19 -13.49 -38.87 -3.78
C PRO A 19 -13.94 -38.89 -5.24
N GLY A 20 -13.12 -38.35 -6.12
CA GLY A 20 -13.41 -38.24 -7.58
C GLY A 20 -13.74 -36.80 -8.04
N ARG A 21 -13.91 -35.89 -7.11
CA ARG A 21 -14.00 -34.44 -7.42
C ARG A 21 -12.71 -33.72 -7.11
N TYR A 22 -12.44 -32.72 -7.93
CA TYR A 22 -11.24 -31.90 -7.82
C TYR A 22 -11.62 -30.45 -7.66
N GLU A 23 -10.87 -29.75 -6.83
CA GLU A 23 -10.95 -28.30 -6.68
C GLU A 23 -9.80 -27.66 -7.45
N ILE A 24 -10.11 -26.66 -8.27
CA ILE A 24 -9.10 -25.92 -9.04
C ILE A 24 -8.32 -25.01 -8.10
N VAL A 25 -7.02 -25.22 -8.00
CA VAL A 25 -6.10 -24.39 -7.21
C VAL A 25 -5.53 -23.26 -8.07
N ALA A 26 -5.17 -23.57 -9.34
CA ALA A 26 -4.68 -22.59 -10.31
C ALA A 26 -5.05 -22.99 -11.73
N GLY A 27 -5.30 -21.97 -12.56
CA GLY A 27 -5.63 -22.18 -13.99
C GLY A 27 -7.10 -22.10 -14.32
N GLU A 28 -7.94 -21.43 -13.53
CA GLU A 28 -9.37 -21.23 -13.76
C GLU A 28 -9.69 -20.67 -15.15
N ARG A 29 -8.92 -19.67 -15.63
CA ARG A 29 -9.08 -19.09 -16.97
C ARG A 29 -8.86 -20.13 -18.07
N ARG A 30 -7.94 -21.08 -17.87
CA ARG A 30 -7.68 -22.20 -18.81
C ARG A 30 -8.85 -23.17 -18.83
N TRP A 31 -9.40 -23.49 -17.65
CA TRP A 31 -10.58 -24.33 -17.51
C TRP A 31 -11.79 -23.69 -18.21
N LEU A 32 -12.08 -22.42 -17.94
CA LEU A 32 -13.17 -21.69 -18.61
C LEU A 32 -12.98 -21.64 -20.12
N ALA A 33 -11.76 -21.45 -20.59
CA ALA A 33 -11.46 -21.40 -22.03
C ALA A 33 -11.60 -22.80 -22.69
N ALA A 34 -11.27 -23.91 -22.00
CA ALA A 34 -11.50 -25.26 -22.45
C ALA A 34 -13.00 -25.54 -22.55
N GLN A 35 -13.76 -25.16 -21.52
CA GLN A 35 -15.21 -25.29 -21.49
C GLN A 35 -15.89 -24.55 -22.66
N ARG A 36 -15.50 -23.29 -22.91
CA ARG A 36 -15.99 -22.51 -24.07
C ARG A 36 -15.57 -23.10 -25.43
N ALA A 37 -14.46 -23.83 -25.45
CA ALA A 37 -13.98 -24.51 -26.67
C ALA A 37 -14.62 -25.87 -26.90
N GLY A 38 -15.47 -26.38 -25.97
CA GLY A 38 -16.10 -27.68 -26.03
C GLY A 38 -15.14 -28.84 -25.81
N ILE A 39 -14.04 -28.60 -25.08
CA ILE A 39 -13.05 -29.64 -24.74
C ILE A 39 -13.49 -30.29 -23.42
N HIS A 40 -13.82 -31.59 -23.50
CA HIS A 40 -14.34 -32.36 -22.35
C HIS A 40 -13.23 -32.99 -21.50
N GLU A 41 -12.05 -33.19 -22.06
CA GLU A 41 -10.88 -33.75 -21.36
C GLU A 41 -9.75 -32.73 -21.34
N VAL A 42 -9.24 -32.45 -20.14
CA VAL A 42 -8.15 -31.48 -19.93
C VAL A 42 -7.05 -32.10 -19.07
N PRO A 43 -5.77 -31.85 -19.36
CA PRO A 43 -4.69 -32.30 -18.51
C PRO A 43 -4.75 -31.60 -17.16
N ILE A 44 -4.70 -32.38 -16.07
CA ILE A 44 -4.68 -31.89 -14.69
C ILE A 44 -3.38 -32.30 -14.02
N LEU A 45 -2.91 -31.43 -13.09
CA LEU A 45 -1.84 -31.73 -12.15
C LEU A 45 -2.47 -31.81 -10.76
N ILE A 46 -2.49 -32.99 -10.18
CA ILE A 46 -3.04 -33.21 -8.83
C ILE A 46 -1.96 -32.84 -7.81
N LEU A 47 -2.27 -31.88 -6.95
CA LEU A 47 -1.42 -31.41 -5.86
C LEU A 47 -1.98 -31.91 -4.52
N GLU A 48 -1.13 -32.53 -3.73
CA GLU A 48 -1.46 -32.88 -2.34
C GLU A 48 -1.25 -31.66 -1.44
N LEU A 49 -2.27 -30.82 -1.32
CA LEU A 49 -2.22 -29.60 -0.54
C LEU A 49 -3.23 -29.62 0.60
N SER A 50 -2.82 -29.17 1.76
CA SER A 50 -3.74 -28.80 2.84
C SER A 50 -4.56 -27.56 2.45
N ASP A 51 -5.68 -27.32 3.14
CA ASP A 51 -6.52 -26.13 2.87
C ASP A 51 -5.74 -24.83 2.99
N ASN A 52 -4.84 -24.74 3.97
CA ASN A 52 -3.98 -23.56 4.16
C ASN A 52 -2.99 -23.38 2.99
N GLN A 53 -2.37 -24.46 2.51
CA GLN A 53 -1.44 -24.39 1.37
C GLN A 53 -2.14 -24.05 0.07
N ALA A 54 -3.36 -24.56 -0.14
CA ALA A 54 -4.16 -24.20 -1.31
C ALA A 54 -4.56 -22.74 -1.28
N LEU A 55 -5.00 -22.22 -0.13
CA LEU A 55 -5.33 -20.80 0.05
C LEU A 55 -4.11 -19.91 -0.15
N GLU A 56 -2.95 -20.29 0.40
CA GLU A 56 -1.68 -19.60 0.20
C GLU A 56 -1.34 -19.48 -1.30
N LEU A 57 -1.38 -20.61 -2.00
CA LEU A 57 -1.06 -20.68 -3.43
C LEU A 57 -2.02 -19.81 -4.26
N ALA A 58 -3.30 -19.82 -3.94
CA ALA A 58 -4.31 -19.00 -4.59
C ALA A 58 -4.07 -17.49 -4.39
N ILE A 59 -3.67 -17.07 -3.17
CA ILE A 59 -3.32 -15.68 -2.89
C ILE A 59 -2.06 -15.27 -3.65
N VAL A 60 -1.03 -16.11 -3.64
CA VAL A 60 0.23 -15.85 -4.36
C VAL A 60 0.00 -15.74 -5.87
N GLU A 61 -0.74 -16.67 -6.47
CA GLU A 61 -1.10 -16.64 -7.89
C GLU A 61 -1.84 -15.34 -8.23
N ASN A 62 -2.83 -14.98 -7.42
CA ASN A 62 -3.58 -13.76 -7.64
C ASN A 62 -2.71 -12.49 -7.57
N ILE A 63 -1.74 -12.43 -6.63
CA ILE A 63 -0.81 -11.29 -6.52
C ILE A 63 0.17 -11.23 -7.72
N GLN A 64 0.48 -12.36 -8.34
CA GLN A 64 1.40 -12.43 -9.49
C GLN A 64 0.74 -12.12 -10.84
N ARG A 65 -0.53 -11.74 -10.86
CA ARG A 65 -1.22 -11.35 -12.11
C ARG A 65 -0.67 -10.05 -12.67
N GLU A 66 -0.47 -10.00 -13.99
CA GLU A 66 0.21 -8.87 -14.68
C GLU A 66 -0.48 -7.50 -14.56
N ASN A 67 -1.78 -7.45 -14.26
CA ASN A 67 -2.54 -6.18 -14.24
C ASN A 67 -3.11 -5.86 -12.85
N LEU A 68 -2.40 -6.22 -11.79
CA LEU A 68 -2.87 -5.98 -10.44
C LEU A 68 -2.73 -4.49 -10.07
N ASN A 69 -3.79 -3.93 -9.48
CA ASN A 69 -3.72 -2.60 -8.90
C ASN A 69 -2.86 -2.63 -7.62
N THR A 70 -2.15 -1.55 -7.35
CA THR A 70 -1.30 -1.42 -6.14
C THR A 70 -2.07 -1.67 -4.83
N ILE A 71 -3.36 -1.35 -4.77
CA ILE A 71 -4.19 -1.59 -3.58
C ILE A 71 -4.58 -3.07 -3.47
N GLU A 72 -4.86 -3.75 -4.58
CA GLU A 72 -5.10 -5.19 -4.60
C GLU A 72 -3.85 -5.95 -4.17
N GLU A 73 -2.67 -5.54 -4.67
CA GLU A 73 -1.37 -6.06 -4.26
C GLU A 73 -1.17 -5.89 -2.74
N ALA A 74 -1.47 -4.69 -2.21
CA ALA A 74 -1.38 -4.40 -0.77
C ALA A 74 -2.34 -5.27 0.06
N LYS A 75 -3.58 -5.46 -0.40
CA LYS A 75 -4.57 -6.34 0.24
C LYS A 75 -4.09 -7.80 0.26
N GLY A 76 -3.49 -8.26 -0.84
CA GLY A 76 -2.89 -9.61 -0.92
C GLY A 76 -1.75 -9.79 0.08
N TYR A 77 -0.81 -8.85 0.17
CA TYR A 77 0.26 -8.90 1.17
C TYR A 77 -0.26 -8.84 2.61
N LYS A 78 -1.31 -8.05 2.87
CA LYS A 78 -1.95 -8.00 4.17
C LYS A 78 -2.55 -9.36 4.54
N ARG A 79 -3.21 -10.05 3.60
CA ARG A 79 -3.75 -11.40 3.82
C ARG A 79 -2.66 -12.40 4.16
N LEU A 80 -1.54 -12.43 3.41
CA LEU A 80 -0.40 -13.29 3.73
C LEU A 80 0.16 -13.01 5.13
N ASN A 81 0.23 -11.76 5.54
CA ASN A 81 0.69 -11.38 6.87
C ASN A 81 -0.30 -11.78 7.98
N THR A 82 -1.62 -11.57 7.78
CA THR A 82 -2.63 -11.80 8.84
C THR A 82 -3.05 -13.26 8.94
N GLU A 83 -3.27 -13.96 7.80
CA GLU A 83 -3.77 -15.34 7.76
C GLU A 83 -2.64 -16.36 7.99
N PHE A 84 -1.47 -16.13 7.37
CA PHE A 84 -0.32 -17.05 7.43
C PHE A 84 0.80 -16.60 8.39
N LYS A 85 0.66 -15.43 9.02
CA LYS A 85 1.67 -14.86 9.94
C LYS A 85 3.05 -14.66 9.29
N TYR A 86 3.08 -14.48 7.97
CA TYR A 86 4.33 -14.22 7.27
C TYR A 86 4.82 -12.81 7.54
N ASP A 87 6.11 -12.70 7.85
CA ASP A 87 6.76 -11.41 7.96
C ASP A 87 7.01 -10.79 6.57
N GLN A 88 7.34 -9.50 6.55
CA GLN A 88 7.56 -8.77 5.30
C GLN A 88 8.76 -9.31 4.51
N GLU A 89 9.73 -9.93 5.18
CA GLU A 89 10.91 -10.50 4.53
C GLU A 89 10.56 -11.78 3.78
N LYS A 90 9.77 -12.68 4.40
CA LYS A 90 9.27 -13.90 3.76
C LYS A 90 8.40 -13.57 2.56
N ILE A 91 7.47 -12.60 2.69
CA ILE A 91 6.62 -12.14 1.57
C ILE A 91 7.50 -11.59 0.45
N ALA A 92 8.52 -10.80 0.77
CA ALA A 92 9.44 -10.22 -0.21
C ALA A 92 10.17 -11.30 -1.01
N LYS A 93 10.70 -12.34 -0.35
CA LYS A 93 11.34 -13.50 -0.99
C LYS A 93 10.37 -14.25 -1.89
N MET A 94 9.15 -14.53 -1.43
CA MET A 94 8.12 -15.23 -2.22
C MET A 94 7.72 -14.46 -3.48
N MET A 95 7.61 -13.14 -3.39
CA MET A 95 7.20 -12.28 -4.50
C MET A 95 8.36 -11.78 -5.35
N SER A 96 9.61 -12.15 -5.05
CA SER A 96 10.81 -11.63 -5.72
C SER A 96 10.86 -10.09 -5.72
N LYS A 97 10.43 -9.48 -4.60
CA LYS A 97 10.42 -8.03 -4.37
C LYS A 97 11.34 -7.66 -3.21
N SER A 98 11.69 -6.38 -3.08
CA SER A 98 12.42 -5.91 -1.90
C SER A 98 11.49 -5.80 -0.68
N ARG A 99 12.04 -6.02 0.53
CA ARG A 99 11.31 -5.79 1.79
C ARG A 99 10.75 -4.37 1.88
N SER A 100 11.49 -3.39 1.37
CA SER A 100 11.05 -2.00 1.34
C SER A 100 9.86 -1.79 0.41
N HIS A 101 9.76 -2.53 -0.71
CA HIS A 101 8.58 -2.52 -1.58
C HIS A 101 7.35 -3.03 -0.81
N ILE A 102 7.44 -4.20 -0.19
CA ILE A 102 6.34 -4.79 0.59
C ILE A 102 5.88 -3.83 1.70
N SER A 103 6.83 -3.30 2.49
CA SER A 103 6.52 -2.35 3.57
C SER A 103 5.81 -1.10 3.06
N ASN A 104 6.30 -0.51 1.97
CA ASN A 104 5.72 0.69 1.37
C ASN A 104 4.31 0.43 0.81
N THR A 105 4.10 -0.71 0.17
CA THR A 105 2.80 -1.13 -0.38
C THR A 105 1.79 -1.37 0.74
N LEU A 106 2.17 -2.09 1.81
CA LEU A 106 1.31 -2.31 2.98
C LEU A 106 0.91 -1.00 3.67
N ARG A 107 1.82 -0.04 3.76
CA ARG A 107 1.54 1.26 4.37
C ARG A 107 0.49 2.07 3.63
N LEU A 108 0.29 1.85 2.33
CA LEU A 108 -0.77 2.53 1.57
C LEU A 108 -2.16 2.22 2.13
N LEU A 109 -2.38 1.03 2.71
CA LEU A 109 -3.65 0.66 3.31
C LEU A 109 -4.03 1.47 4.56
N SER A 110 -3.12 2.29 5.09
CA SER A 110 -3.42 3.22 6.19
C SER A 110 -3.93 4.58 5.72
N LEU A 111 -4.06 4.80 4.41
CA LEU A 111 -4.65 6.01 3.85
C LEU A 111 -6.18 6.02 4.01
N PRO A 112 -6.82 7.19 4.03
CA PRO A 112 -8.28 7.32 4.00
C PRO A 112 -8.90 6.64 2.77
N ASN A 113 -10.16 6.18 2.90
CA ASN A 113 -10.84 5.41 1.85
C ASN A 113 -10.99 6.15 0.52
N ASP A 114 -11.21 7.46 0.55
CA ASP A 114 -11.27 8.31 -0.63
C ASP A 114 -9.93 8.32 -1.40
N VAL A 115 -8.79 8.40 -0.70
CA VAL A 115 -7.46 8.31 -1.31
C VAL A 115 -7.18 6.90 -1.83
N LEU A 116 -7.66 5.85 -1.13
CA LEU A 116 -7.57 4.47 -1.63
C LEU A 116 -8.36 4.30 -2.93
N ASN A 117 -9.56 4.86 -3.04
CA ASN A 117 -10.35 4.84 -4.26
C ASN A 117 -9.65 5.57 -5.42
N MET A 118 -8.98 6.71 -5.15
CA MET A 118 -8.18 7.42 -6.16
C MET A 118 -7.00 6.58 -6.67
N LEU A 119 -6.40 5.75 -5.82
CA LEU A 119 -5.36 4.79 -6.18
C LEU A 119 -5.95 3.62 -6.99
N GLU A 120 -7.09 3.06 -6.59
CA GLU A 120 -7.78 1.97 -7.29
C GLU A 120 -8.22 2.38 -8.69
N THR A 121 -8.65 3.63 -8.87
CA THR A 121 -9.05 4.19 -10.17
C THR A 121 -7.88 4.77 -10.99
N ASN A 122 -6.64 4.61 -10.53
CA ASN A 122 -5.43 5.13 -11.17
C ASN A 122 -5.40 6.67 -11.36
N GLN A 123 -6.23 7.41 -10.61
CA GLN A 123 -6.18 8.89 -10.57
C GLN A 123 -4.94 9.38 -9.80
N LEU A 124 -4.46 8.58 -8.87
CA LEU A 124 -3.27 8.83 -8.06
C LEU A 124 -2.31 7.66 -8.17
N THR A 125 -1.02 7.92 -8.28
CA THR A 125 0.01 6.87 -8.27
C THR A 125 0.47 6.56 -6.84
N ALA A 126 0.97 5.34 -6.60
CA ALA A 126 1.54 4.95 -5.30
C ALA A 126 2.67 5.90 -4.84
N GLY A 127 3.49 6.41 -5.78
CA GLY A 127 4.54 7.37 -5.49
C GLY A 127 4.03 8.73 -5.01
N GLN A 128 2.87 9.17 -5.53
CA GLN A 128 2.21 10.41 -5.08
C GLN A 128 1.48 10.24 -3.75
N ALA A 129 0.90 9.05 -3.50
CA ALA A 129 0.14 8.76 -2.29
C ALA A 129 1.03 8.50 -1.06
N ARG A 130 2.22 7.91 -1.24
CA ARG A 130 3.12 7.55 -0.14
C ARG A 130 3.46 8.69 0.82
N PRO A 131 3.77 9.92 0.35
CA PRO A 131 4.03 11.05 1.24
C PRO A 131 2.83 11.47 2.09
N LEU A 132 1.59 11.10 1.70
CA LEU A 132 0.36 11.48 2.39
C LEU A 132 0.07 10.62 3.62
N ILE A 133 0.77 9.49 3.77
CA ILE A 133 0.58 8.55 4.88
C ILE A 133 0.84 9.26 6.22
N GLY A 134 -0.16 9.20 7.11
CA GLY A 134 -0.08 9.80 8.44
C GLY A 134 -0.39 11.31 8.48
N LEU A 135 -0.87 11.89 7.38
CA LEU A 135 -1.35 13.27 7.37
C LEU A 135 -2.86 13.29 7.67
N SER A 136 -3.30 14.19 8.54
CA SER A 136 -4.72 14.38 8.87
C SER A 136 -5.55 14.94 7.70
N ASN A 137 -4.89 15.65 6.78
CA ASN A 137 -5.50 16.27 5.60
C ASN A 137 -5.09 15.58 4.29
N ALA A 138 -4.84 14.26 4.34
CA ALA A 138 -4.40 13.46 3.19
C ALA A 138 -5.34 13.59 1.99
N SER A 139 -6.65 13.56 2.20
CA SER A 139 -7.68 13.65 1.16
C SER A 139 -7.64 14.97 0.41
N ALA A 140 -7.61 16.09 1.11
CA ALA A 140 -7.54 17.41 0.50
C ALA A 140 -6.25 17.61 -0.32
N ILE A 141 -5.13 17.05 0.18
CA ILE A 141 -3.86 17.12 -0.57
C ILE A 141 -3.92 16.19 -1.80
N ALA A 142 -4.55 15.02 -1.71
CA ALA A 142 -4.72 14.12 -2.85
C ALA A 142 -5.52 14.77 -3.99
N GLU A 143 -6.60 15.47 -3.68
CA GLU A 143 -7.37 16.25 -4.65
C GLU A 143 -6.52 17.38 -5.28
N GLU A 144 -5.74 18.08 -4.47
CA GLU A 144 -4.82 19.12 -4.95
C GLU A 144 -3.79 18.56 -5.94
N ILE A 145 -3.25 17.33 -5.66
CA ILE A 145 -2.29 16.64 -6.52
C ILE A 145 -2.91 16.30 -7.87
N ILE A 146 -4.15 15.79 -7.88
CA ILE A 146 -4.87 15.41 -9.10
C ILE A 146 -5.16 16.67 -9.92
N ASN A 147 -5.76 17.69 -9.31
CA ASN A 147 -6.15 18.92 -9.99
C ASN A 147 -4.95 19.65 -10.61
N LYS A 148 -3.81 19.67 -9.92
CA LYS A 148 -2.57 20.34 -10.38
C LYS A 148 -1.64 19.40 -11.16
N LYS A 149 -2.00 18.14 -11.40
CA LYS A 149 -1.17 17.12 -12.07
C LYS A 149 0.27 17.08 -11.55
N MET A 150 0.43 17.05 -10.24
CA MET A 150 1.75 17.16 -9.61
C MET A 150 2.56 15.86 -9.78
N SER A 151 3.87 16.00 -10.06
CA SER A 151 4.79 14.84 -10.02
C SER A 151 5.06 14.38 -8.58
N SER A 152 5.43 13.11 -8.39
CA SER A 152 5.72 12.54 -7.05
C SER A 152 6.79 13.33 -6.29
N ARG A 153 7.84 13.82 -6.98
CA ARG A 153 8.89 14.67 -6.38
C ARG A 153 8.34 16.00 -5.84
N LYS A 154 7.40 16.62 -6.58
CA LYS A 154 6.76 17.88 -6.18
C LYS A 154 5.87 17.68 -4.96
N VAL A 155 5.18 16.53 -4.88
CA VAL A 155 4.37 16.14 -3.72
C VAL A 155 5.25 15.94 -2.48
N GLU A 156 6.36 15.22 -2.60
CA GLU A 156 7.31 15.01 -1.50
C GLU A 156 7.82 16.34 -0.92
N SER A 157 8.24 17.27 -1.80
CA SER A 157 8.69 18.60 -1.37
C SER A 157 7.58 19.43 -0.70
N LEU A 158 6.36 19.37 -1.24
CA LEU A 158 5.20 20.06 -0.66
C LEU A 158 4.87 19.54 0.75
N VAL A 159 4.84 18.23 0.92
CA VAL A 159 4.56 17.60 2.22
C VAL A 159 5.68 17.90 3.22
N LYS A 160 6.95 17.87 2.79
CA LYS A 160 8.11 18.20 3.63
C LYS A 160 8.03 19.67 4.11
N ASN A 161 7.69 20.59 3.23
CA ASN A 161 7.54 22.01 3.59
C ASN A 161 6.37 22.24 4.55
N LYS A 162 5.21 21.57 4.32
CA LYS A 162 4.06 21.64 5.25
C LYS A 162 4.41 21.06 6.63
N LYS A 163 5.18 19.95 6.71
CA LYS A 163 5.66 19.39 7.99
C LYS A 163 6.65 20.31 8.71
N ASN A 164 7.52 20.99 7.97
CA ASN A 164 8.45 21.92 8.58
C ASN A 164 7.72 23.18 9.12
N ASN A 165 6.76 23.70 8.38
CA ASN A 165 5.95 24.84 8.84
C ASN A 165 5.04 24.51 10.03
N SER A 166 4.56 23.27 10.16
CA SER A 166 3.79 22.84 11.34
C SER A 166 4.67 22.65 12.58
N LYS A 167 5.96 22.33 12.41
CA LYS A 167 6.93 22.25 13.52
C LYS A 167 7.37 23.64 14.02
N ILE A 168 7.25 24.68 13.20
CA ILE A 168 7.59 26.08 13.57
C ILE A 168 6.44 26.72 14.37
N LYS A 169 5.24 26.11 14.40
CA LYS A 169 4.11 26.54 15.24
C LYS A 169 4.03 25.79 16.60
N GLU A 170 5.15 25.34 17.18
CA GLU A 170 5.20 25.10 18.61
C GLU A 170 5.06 26.49 19.27
N ASN A 171 3.91 26.73 19.89
CA ASN A 171 3.71 27.92 20.72
C ASN A 171 4.92 28.11 21.62
N PRO A 172 5.52 29.32 21.66
CA PRO A 172 6.61 29.58 22.60
C PRO A 172 6.14 29.19 24.00
N SER A 173 7.01 28.58 24.81
CA SER A 173 6.66 28.21 26.18
C SER A 173 6.10 29.45 26.91
N ARG A 174 5.18 29.24 27.86
CA ARG A 174 4.62 30.35 28.67
C ARG A 174 5.69 31.29 29.21
N ASP A 175 6.84 30.72 29.57
CA ASP A 175 7.98 31.46 30.08
C ASP A 175 8.59 32.42 29.04
N ILE A 176 8.67 32.00 27.76
CA ILE A 176 9.16 32.86 26.67
C ILE A 176 8.19 34.02 26.43
N ILE A 177 6.87 33.73 26.45
CA ILE A 177 5.84 34.79 26.32
C ILE A 177 5.92 35.79 27.47
N ASN A 178 6.11 35.32 28.70
CA ASN A 178 6.27 36.20 29.87
C ASN A 178 7.52 37.07 29.77
N ILE A 179 8.65 36.50 29.33
CA ILE A 179 9.90 37.28 29.10
C ILE A 179 9.74 38.27 27.96
N GLN A 180 9.05 37.90 26.85
CA GLN A 180 8.73 38.84 25.79
C GLN A 180 7.94 40.04 26.31
N ASN A 181 6.86 39.80 27.06
CA ASN A 181 6.01 40.86 27.61
C ASN A 181 6.82 41.78 28.56
N LEU A 182 7.65 41.21 29.44
CA LEU A 182 8.50 41.99 30.33
C LEU A 182 9.50 42.91 29.59
N ILE A 183 10.07 42.41 28.48
CA ILE A 183 11.01 43.19 27.66
C ILE A 183 10.24 44.26 26.86
N GLU A 184 9.07 43.93 26.33
CA GLU A 184 8.19 44.89 25.62
C GLU A 184 7.77 46.05 26.55
N GLU A 185 7.37 45.73 27.81
CA GLU A 185 7.00 46.74 28.82
C GLU A 185 8.17 47.62 29.20
N SER A 186 9.40 47.08 29.30
CA SER A 186 10.58 47.85 29.70
C SER A 186 11.15 48.74 28.56
N LEU A 187 11.04 48.27 27.31
CA LEU A 187 11.64 48.95 26.16
C LEU A 187 10.66 49.77 25.33
N GLY A 188 9.34 49.55 25.48
CA GLY A 188 8.30 50.19 24.67
C GLY A 188 8.34 49.78 23.19
N LEU A 189 9.04 48.66 22.86
CA LEU A 189 9.23 48.19 21.49
C LEU A 189 8.70 46.74 21.38
N LYS A 190 8.11 46.37 20.23
CA LYS A 190 7.66 44.99 19.99
C LYS A 190 8.85 44.05 19.85
N VAL A 191 8.95 43.06 20.73
CA VAL A 191 10.07 42.11 20.82
C VAL A 191 9.58 40.70 20.45
N THR A 192 10.31 39.97 19.61
CA THR A 192 10.02 38.59 19.27
C THR A 192 11.23 37.72 19.58
N ILE A 193 11.08 36.78 20.54
CA ILE A 193 12.14 35.83 20.92
C ILE A 193 12.00 34.57 20.12
N ALA A 194 12.95 34.28 19.20
CA ALA A 194 13.03 33.04 18.46
C ALA A 194 14.01 32.06 19.13
N ASN A 195 13.48 31.06 19.84
CA ASN A 195 14.30 30.01 20.48
C ASN A 195 14.66 28.90 19.49
N LYS A 196 15.92 28.51 19.43
CA LYS A 196 16.41 27.33 18.69
C LYS A 196 16.60 26.14 19.65
N LYS A 197 16.48 24.92 19.11
CA LYS A 197 16.62 23.65 19.90
C LYS A 197 17.88 23.53 20.76
N ASN A 198 18.89 24.36 20.55
CA ASN A 198 20.16 24.38 21.29
C ASN A 198 20.24 25.48 22.39
N ASN A 199 19.11 25.99 22.84
CA ASN A 199 19.02 27.12 23.76
C ASN A 199 19.78 28.40 23.28
N SER A 200 20.17 28.48 22.01
CA SER A 200 20.69 29.69 21.39
C SER A 200 19.52 30.40 20.71
N GLY A 201 19.26 31.65 21.09
CA GLY A 201 18.19 32.49 20.53
C GLY A 201 18.76 33.76 19.89
N LYS A 202 17.89 34.47 19.12
CA LYS A 202 18.08 35.86 18.74
C LYS A 202 16.96 36.68 19.39
N VAL A 203 17.33 37.80 19.96
CA VAL A 203 16.44 38.84 20.45
C VAL A 203 16.27 39.88 19.36
#